data_89078b6b860af172a5d25f16a10641a6
#
_entry.id   89078b6b860af172a5d25f16a10641a6
#
_cell.length_a   1.000
_cell.length_b   1.000
_cell.length_c   1.000
_cell.angle_alpha   90.00
_cell.angle_beta   90.00
_cell.angle_gamma   90.00
#
_symmetry.space_group_name_H-M   'P 1'
#
loop_
_entity.id
_entity.type
_entity.pdbx_description
1 polymer ?
#
loop_
_entity_poly.entity_id
_entity_poly.type
_entity_poly.pdbx_seq_one_letter_code
_entity_poly.pdbx_strand_id
1 'polypeptide(L)'
;MSQENKNLDDIFSNNQINLQKRFGVVMFDLVEDHDGKLMPMPGAGWASISGKSSFRIKDTNDLDKEIKWLTNLNQETLWKSGAVKQTKLKHSAYLRTDVGQIMKDLGLTTPKYPIAKICETISEIFTKVMNLAIEYYDLKEFNQKELYTELRMSLLPEDRNISIHVDEALTRSYQDLIICQKPVLKENHQFVTLRRPRYFHAKSILETSIPYWDSEWDFLGPDDLPVNHKDRIAFLMAQEKPFVAKVNILEYQYQDKINLDIKRLMDLGVALGEGGKSKERNWVSQPELLYLSKFTNISVEAAFLAKGYQSLEKMIELPYLGELSDFSYSVGLLAECVWIGLATRSVNPQTRTKTLVSPRACWLKAADKFMTLTSAMMLSSAGFEVTSYGYGGVTILLEESRLNNLIEIAPHTGLCVPTNLIEKRNVIFT
;
A
#
# COMPACT_ATOMS: atom_id res chain seq x y z
N MET A 1 -18.34 25.88 -17.94
CA MET A 1 -18.91 24.74 -18.66
C MET A 1 -19.43 23.80 -17.61
N SER A 2 -20.75 23.60 -17.57
CA SER A 2 -21.45 22.78 -16.58
C SER A 2 -21.08 21.30 -16.78
N GLN A 3 -20.37 20.71 -15.83
CA GLN A 3 -20.32 19.25 -15.73
C GLN A 3 -21.69 18.79 -15.27
N GLU A 4 -22.40 18.10 -16.15
CA GLU A 4 -23.61 17.40 -15.82
C GLU A 4 -23.29 16.36 -14.74
N ASN A 5 -23.97 16.48 -13.60
CA ASN A 5 -24.02 15.41 -12.59
C ASN A 5 -24.66 14.18 -13.24
N LYS A 6 -23.87 13.30 -13.81
CA LYS A 6 -24.35 11.99 -14.23
C LYS A 6 -24.80 11.24 -12.99
N ASN A 7 -26.04 10.79 -13.01
CA ASN A 7 -26.63 10.02 -11.96
C ASN A 7 -25.89 8.67 -11.86
N LEU A 8 -25.33 8.36 -10.69
CA LEU A 8 -24.47 7.18 -10.50
C LEU A 8 -25.21 5.86 -10.74
N ASP A 9 -26.51 5.83 -10.52
CA ASP A 9 -27.33 4.66 -10.84
C ASP A 9 -27.41 4.40 -12.34
N ASP A 10 -27.32 5.46 -13.18
CA ASP A 10 -27.25 5.32 -14.65
C ASP A 10 -25.90 4.80 -15.12
N ILE A 11 -24.82 5.10 -14.39
CA ILE A 11 -23.47 4.60 -14.66
C ILE A 11 -23.41 3.08 -14.45
N PHE A 12 -24.06 2.58 -13.41
CA PHE A 12 -24.06 1.15 -13.08
C PHE A 12 -25.13 0.34 -13.84
N SER A 13 -26.20 0.96 -14.33
CA SER A 13 -27.30 0.26 -15.02
C SER A 13 -27.14 0.17 -16.53
N ASN A 14 -26.48 1.12 -17.18
CA ASN A 14 -26.45 1.23 -18.66
C ASN A 14 -25.18 0.71 -19.34
N ASN A 15 -24.11 0.40 -18.62
CA ASN A 15 -22.93 -0.19 -19.22
C ASN A 15 -23.01 -1.72 -19.22
N GLN A 16 -23.67 -2.30 -20.22
CA GLN A 16 -23.27 -3.60 -20.75
C GLN A 16 -21.86 -3.43 -21.35
N ILE A 17 -20.86 -3.23 -20.47
CA ILE A 17 -19.46 -3.37 -20.82
C ILE A 17 -19.34 -4.77 -21.41
N ASN A 18 -18.88 -4.84 -22.62
CA ASN A 18 -18.61 -6.08 -23.34
C ASN A 18 -17.53 -6.85 -22.55
N LEU A 19 -17.99 -7.61 -21.53
CA LEU A 19 -17.20 -8.28 -20.49
C LEU A 19 -16.47 -9.48 -21.09
N GLN A 20 -15.59 -9.24 -22.07
CA GLN A 20 -14.71 -10.29 -22.59
C GLN A 20 -13.74 -10.81 -21.50
N LYS A 21 -13.60 -10.12 -20.37
CA LYS A 21 -12.77 -10.57 -19.24
C LYS A 21 -13.57 -10.46 -17.93
N ARG A 22 -14.26 -11.53 -17.58
CA ARG A 22 -15.01 -11.61 -16.33
C ARG A 22 -14.07 -11.86 -15.15
N PHE A 23 -14.41 -11.29 -14.02
CA PHE A 23 -13.73 -11.51 -12.75
C PHE A 23 -14.66 -12.20 -11.78
N GLY A 24 -14.09 -13.05 -10.95
CA GLY A 24 -14.83 -13.76 -9.93
C GLY A 24 -14.07 -13.85 -8.62
N VAL A 25 -14.79 -14.23 -7.60
CA VAL A 25 -14.25 -14.59 -6.28
C VAL A 25 -14.61 -16.03 -5.99
N VAL A 26 -13.66 -16.78 -5.47
CA VAL A 26 -13.88 -18.14 -4.98
C VAL A 26 -13.40 -18.25 -3.53
N MET A 27 -14.31 -18.71 -2.68
CA MET A 27 -14.07 -19.00 -1.27
C MET A 27 -14.05 -20.50 -1.09
N PHE A 28 -12.86 -21.08 -0.96
CA PHE A 28 -12.70 -22.50 -0.69
C PHE A 28 -13.08 -22.84 0.75
N ASP A 29 -13.60 -24.04 0.95
CA ASP A 29 -13.95 -24.55 2.26
C ASP A 29 -12.71 -24.70 3.16
N LEU A 30 -12.95 -24.60 4.46
CA LEU A 30 -11.93 -24.86 5.45
C LEU A 30 -11.77 -26.39 5.62
N VAL A 31 -10.54 -26.85 5.52
CA VAL A 31 -10.15 -28.23 5.73
C VAL A 31 -9.12 -28.27 6.86
N GLU A 32 -9.21 -29.29 7.70
CA GLU A 32 -8.26 -29.50 8.78
C GLU A 32 -6.91 -29.95 8.21
N ASP A 33 -5.82 -29.26 8.56
CA ASP A 33 -4.47 -29.65 8.18
C ASP A 33 -3.90 -30.74 9.11
N HIS A 34 -2.66 -31.14 8.89
CA HIS A 34 -1.98 -32.17 9.69
C HIS A 34 -1.83 -31.81 11.17
N ASP A 35 -1.89 -30.52 11.50
CA ASP A 35 -1.77 -30.01 12.86
C ASP A 35 -3.14 -29.72 13.50
N GLY A 36 -4.24 -30.12 12.86
CA GLY A 36 -5.61 -29.88 13.31
C GLY A 36 -6.10 -28.44 13.11
N LYS A 37 -5.39 -27.64 12.32
CA LYS A 37 -5.76 -26.25 12.03
C LYS A 37 -6.64 -26.17 10.80
N LEU A 38 -7.79 -25.50 10.95
CA LEU A 38 -8.67 -25.20 9.83
C LEU A 38 -8.08 -24.13 8.92
N MET A 39 -7.88 -24.48 7.64
CA MET A 39 -7.39 -23.57 6.62
C MET A 39 -8.08 -23.81 5.28
N PRO A 40 -8.25 -22.77 4.44
CA PRO A 40 -8.82 -22.96 3.10
C PRO A 40 -7.88 -23.77 2.23
N MET A 41 -8.41 -24.78 1.56
CA MET A 41 -7.68 -25.66 0.64
C MET A 41 -8.37 -25.70 -0.71
N PRO A 42 -7.62 -25.78 -1.84
CA PRO A 42 -8.21 -25.96 -3.17
C PRO A 42 -9.10 -27.20 -3.21
N GLY A 43 -10.35 -27.01 -3.61
CA GLY A 43 -11.35 -28.08 -3.64
C GLY A 43 -12.76 -27.50 -3.73
N ALA A 44 -13.65 -28.02 -2.89
CA ALA A 44 -15.00 -27.50 -2.81
C ALA A 44 -15.05 -26.08 -2.22
N GLY A 45 -16.07 -25.30 -2.62
CA GLY A 45 -16.20 -23.93 -2.16
C GLY A 45 -17.41 -23.22 -2.76
N TRP A 46 -17.44 -21.91 -2.57
CA TRP A 46 -18.43 -21.02 -3.16
C TRP A 46 -17.76 -20.04 -4.12
N ALA A 47 -18.37 -19.85 -5.28
CA ALA A 47 -17.88 -18.91 -6.30
C ALA A 47 -18.97 -17.90 -6.66
N SER A 48 -18.56 -16.66 -6.95
CA SER A 48 -19.43 -15.60 -7.45
C SER A 48 -18.72 -14.83 -8.56
N ILE A 49 -19.47 -14.43 -9.58
CA ILE A 49 -18.97 -13.71 -10.74
C ILE A 49 -19.66 -12.35 -10.78
N SER A 50 -18.87 -11.28 -10.77
CA SER A 50 -19.37 -9.91 -10.94
C SER A 50 -20.52 -9.55 -9.97
N GLY A 51 -20.43 -9.97 -8.71
CA GLY A 51 -21.44 -9.71 -7.67
C GLY A 51 -22.77 -10.43 -7.85
N LYS A 52 -22.86 -11.38 -8.81
CA LYS A 52 -24.05 -12.22 -8.99
C LYS A 52 -24.16 -13.26 -7.87
N SER A 53 -25.34 -13.89 -7.80
CA SER A 53 -25.60 -14.97 -6.84
C SER A 53 -24.50 -16.02 -6.89
N SER A 54 -24.02 -16.40 -5.72
CA SER A 54 -22.97 -17.41 -5.58
C SER A 54 -23.50 -18.81 -5.95
N PHE A 55 -22.59 -19.64 -6.40
CA PHE A 55 -22.84 -21.03 -6.71
C PHE A 55 -21.80 -21.94 -6.06
N ARG A 56 -22.21 -23.15 -5.75
CA ARG A 56 -21.33 -24.17 -5.15
C ARG A 56 -20.45 -24.80 -6.21
N ILE A 57 -19.16 -24.94 -5.92
CA ILE A 57 -18.22 -25.71 -6.72
C ILE A 57 -17.81 -26.95 -5.92
N LYS A 58 -17.51 -28.07 -6.61
CA LYS A 58 -16.99 -29.28 -6.01
C LYS A 58 -15.48 -29.34 -5.99
N ASP A 59 -14.87 -28.77 -7.04
CA ASP A 59 -13.41 -28.60 -7.13
C ASP A 59 -13.03 -27.45 -8.07
N THR A 60 -11.74 -27.23 -8.23
CA THR A 60 -11.21 -26.13 -9.07
C THR A 60 -11.52 -26.27 -10.57
N ASN A 61 -11.88 -27.48 -11.05
CA ASN A 61 -12.22 -27.70 -12.46
C ASN A 61 -13.60 -27.15 -12.81
N ASP A 62 -14.46 -26.93 -11.81
CA ASP A 62 -15.77 -26.29 -12.00
C ASP A 62 -15.64 -24.77 -12.29
N LEU A 63 -14.46 -24.20 -12.08
CA LEU A 63 -14.20 -22.79 -12.34
C LEU A 63 -13.94 -22.53 -13.82
N ASP A 64 -14.65 -21.54 -14.37
CA ASP A 64 -14.44 -21.10 -15.74
C ASP A 64 -13.01 -20.59 -15.92
N LYS A 65 -12.28 -21.20 -16.87
CA LYS A 65 -10.87 -20.90 -17.17
C LYS A 65 -10.66 -19.51 -17.80
N GLU A 66 -11.72 -18.92 -18.37
CA GLU A 66 -11.66 -17.58 -18.94
C GLU A 66 -11.81 -16.47 -17.89
N ILE A 67 -12.25 -16.83 -16.68
CA ILE A 67 -12.43 -15.91 -15.57
C ILE A 67 -11.16 -15.87 -14.72
N LYS A 68 -10.79 -14.67 -14.26
CA LYS A 68 -9.77 -14.47 -13.25
C LYS A 68 -10.41 -14.53 -11.86
N TRP A 69 -9.95 -15.45 -11.04
CA TRP A 69 -10.52 -15.72 -9.73
C TRP A 69 -9.64 -15.19 -8.61
N LEU A 70 -10.18 -14.31 -7.77
CA LEU A 70 -9.61 -14.01 -6.46
C LEU A 70 -10.02 -15.11 -5.47
N THR A 71 -9.14 -15.42 -4.54
CA THR A 71 -9.37 -16.55 -3.62
C THR A 71 -8.95 -16.20 -2.18
N ASN A 72 -9.57 -16.90 -1.22
CA ASN A 72 -9.20 -16.88 0.19
C ASN A 72 -7.95 -17.72 0.52
N LEU A 73 -7.36 -18.42 -0.47
CA LEU A 73 -6.09 -19.12 -0.26
C LEU A 73 -4.97 -18.15 0.03
N ASN A 74 -4.10 -18.50 0.97
CA ASN A 74 -2.85 -17.77 1.12
C ASN A 74 -1.89 -18.07 -0.03
N GLN A 75 -0.87 -17.23 -0.21
CA GLN A 75 0.06 -17.34 -1.34
C GLN A 75 0.81 -18.68 -1.35
N GLU A 76 1.20 -19.19 -0.21
CA GLU A 76 1.94 -20.44 -0.08
C GLU A 76 1.09 -21.65 -0.50
N THR A 77 -0.15 -21.74 0.01
CA THR A 77 -1.10 -22.77 -0.36
C THR A 77 -1.43 -22.74 -1.85
N LEU A 78 -1.62 -21.53 -2.40
CA LEU A 78 -1.90 -21.33 -3.81
C LEU A 78 -0.75 -21.86 -4.70
N TRP A 79 0.50 -21.60 -4.32
CA TRP A 79 1.67 -22.07 -5.07
C TRP A 79 1.90 -23.58 -4.92
N LYS A 80 1.84 -24.10 -3.70
CA LYS A 80 2.08 -25.53 -3.42
C LYS A 80 1.05 -26.44 -4.05
N SER A 81 -0.21 -26.02 -4.11
CA SER A 81 -1.31 -26.80 -4.68
C SER A 81 -1.25 -26.96 -6.20
N GLY A 82 -0.42 -26.18 -6.90
CA GLY A 82 -0.41 -26.16 -8.36
C GLY A 82 -1.66 -25.56 -9.02
N ALA A 83 -2.64 -25.11 -8.23
CA ALA A 83 -3.90 -24.56 -8.71
C ALA A 83 -3.71 -23.34 -9.63
N VAL A 84 -2.64 -22.58 -9.45
CA VAL A 84 -2.25 -21.45 -10.32
C VAL A 84 -2.05 -21.86 -11.77
N LYS A 85 -1.56 -23.09 -12.02
CA LYS A 85 -1.28 -23.57 -13.38
C LYS A 85 -2.53 -24.08 -14.09
N GLN A 86 -3.48 -24.63 -13.33
CA GLN A 86 -4.68 -25.28 -13.88
C GLN A 86 -5.83 -24.29 -14.06
N THR A 87 -5.91 -23.29 -13.20
CA THR A 87 -6.98 -22.29 -13.21
C THR A 87 -6.37 -20.89 -13.09
N LYS A 88 -7.05 -19.87 -13.60
CA LYS A 88 -6.61 -18.47 -13.47
C LYS A 88 -6.82 -17.93 -12.04
N LEU A 89 -6.56 -18.76 -11.03
CA LEU A 89 -6.60 -18.35 -9.64
C LEU A 89 -5.53 -17.31 -9.38
N LYS A 90 -5.91 -16.20 -8.78
CA LYS A 90 -5.04 -15.12 -8.40
C LYS A 90 -5.12 -14.89 -6.90
N HIS A 91 -3.97 -14.87 -6.28
CA HIS A 91 -3.87 -14.26 -4.97
C HIS A 91 -4.19 -12.77 -5.09
N SER A 92 -4.68 -12.18 -4.06
CA SER A 92 -5.10 -10.79 -3.85
C SER A 92 -4.14 -9.68 -4.28
N ALA A 93 -3.03 -10.00 -4.91
CA ALA A 93 -2.08 -9.02 -5.44
C ALA A 93 -2.73 -7.99 -6.39
N TYR A 94 -3.91 -8.29 -6.92
CA TYR A 94 -4.69 -7.38 -7.76
C TYR A 94 -5.08 -6.07 -7.07
N LEU A 95 -5.39 -6.11 -5.78
CA LEU A 95 -5.91 -4.97 -5.02
C LEU A 95 -5.00 -4.55 -3.86
N ARG A 96 -3.78 -5.08 -3.77
CA ARG A 96 -2.88 -4.90 -2.61
C ARG A 96 -3.51 -5.25 -1.26
N THR A 97 -4.66 -5.89 -1.28
CA THR A 97 -5.32 -6.39 -0.09
C THR A 97 -5.87 -7.77 -0.39
N ASP A 98 -5.90 -8.67 0.56
CA ASP A 98 -6.41 -10.02 0.31
C ASP A 98 -7.87 -10.18 0.76
N VAL A 99 -8.50 -11.23 0.23
CA VAL A 99 -9.88 -11.56 0.58
C VAL A 99 -10.06 -11.63 2.09
N GLY A 100 -9.09 -12.21 2.81
CA GLY A 100 -9.12 -12.28 4.26
C GLY A 100 -9.05 -10.92 4.94
N GLN A 101 -8.27 -9.99 4.40
CA GLN A 101 -8.21 -8.63 4.93
C GLN A 101 -9.50 -7.85 4.64
N ILE A 102 -10.07 -7.99 3.43
CA ILE A 102 -11.38 -7.39 3.12
C ILE A 102 -12.46 -7.88 4.09
N MET A 103 -12.47 -9.19 4.36
CA MET A 103 -13.39 -9.77 5.36
C MET A 103 -13.21 -9.13 6.74
N LYS A 104 -11.97 -8.96 7.20
CA LYS A 104 -11.68 -8.34 8.50
C LYS A 104 -12.10 -6.88 8.54
N ASP A 105 -11.76 -6.12 7.51
CA ASP A 105 -12.09 -4.70 7.42
C ASP A 105 -13.60 -4.45 7.48
N LEU A 106 -14.40 -5.31 6.85
CA LEU A 106 -15.85 -5.19 6.76
C LEU A 106 -16.63 -6.04 7.79
N GLY A 107 -15.94 -6.78 8.67
CA GLY A 107 -16.59 -7.65 9.66
C GLY A 107 -17.37 -8.82 9.03
N LEU A 108 -16.97 -9.27 7.84
CA LEU A 108 -17.60 -10.38 7.13
C LEU A 108 -17.11 -11.71 7.71
N THR A 109 -17.60 -12.08 8.87
CA THR A 109 -17.18 -13.29 9.59
C THR A 109 -18.28 -14.32 9.69
N THR A 110 -17.90 -15.61 9.68
CA THR A 110 -18.79 -16.72 10.04
C THR A 110 -18.82 -16.85 11.58
N PRO A 111 -19.96 -17.20 12.21
CA PRO A 111 -21.23 -17.61 11.61
C PRO A 111 -22.16 -16.44 11.23
N LYS A 112 -21.80 -15.19 11.48
CA LYS A 112 -22.67 -14.03 11.23
C LYS A 112 -23.17 -13.95 9.79
N TYR A 113 -22.30 -14.25 8.83
CA TYR A 113 -22.64 -14.28 7.41
C TYR A 113 -22.34 -15.66 6.80
N PRO A 114 -23.25 -16.23 6.00
CA PRO A 114 -22.94 -17.44 5.21
C PRO A 114 -21.78 -17.17 4.24
N ILE A 115 -20.90 -18.14 4.03
CA ILE A 115 -19.75 -18.02 3.12
C ILE A 115 -20.20 -17.64 1.69
N ALA A 116 -21.34 -18.15 1.25
CA ALA A 116 -21.97 -17.78 -0.01
C ALA A 116 -22.18 -16.26 -0.12
N LYS A 117 -22.74 -15.63 0.93
CA LYS A 117 -22.99 -14.18 0.96
C LYS A 117 -21.70 -13.37 1.05
N ILE A 118 -20.72 -13.85 1.81
CA ILE A 118 -19.39 -13.24 1.87
C ILE A 118 -18.76 -13.21 0.45
N CYS A 119 -18.84 -14.34 -0.25
CA CYS A 119 -18.33 -14.48 -1.61
C CYS A 119 -19.00 -13.47 -2.58
N GLU A 120 -20.32 -13.34 -2.52
CA GLU A 120 -21.07 -12.34 -3.31
C GLU A 120 -20.62 -10.91 -3.02
N THR A 121 -20.56 -10.53 -1.75
CA THR A 121 -20.19 -9.18 -1.32
C THR A 121 -18.78 -8.81 -1.78
N ILE A 122 -17.81 -9.70 -1.61
CA ILE A 122 -16.42 -9.44 -2.07
C ILE A 122 -16.36 -9.36 -3.60
N SER A 123 -17.12 -10.22 -4.30
CA SER A 123 -17.20 -10.19 -5.76
C SER A 123 -17.83 -8.88 -6.27
N GLU A 124 -18.82 -8.36 -5.57
CA GLU A 124 -19.43 -7.06 -5.86
C GLU A 124 -18.45 -5.90 -5.66
N ILE A 125 -17.76 -5.85 -4.51
CA ILE A 125 -16.74 -4.85 -4.22
C ILE A 125 -15.67 -4.85 -5.30
N PHE A 126 -15.16 -6.02 -5.66
CA PHE A 126 -14.15 -6.15 -6.68
C PHE A 126 -14.63 -5.66 -8.04
N THR A 127 -15.87 -6.01 -8.42
CA THR A 127 -16.48 -5.56 -9.68
C THR A 127 -16.64 -4.03 -9.70
N LYS A 128 -17.05 -3.41 -8.59
CA LYS A 128 -17.13 -1.95 -8.47
C LYS A 128 -15.76 -1.29 -8.64
N VAL A 129 -14.70 -1.81 -7.99
CA VAL A 129 -13.33 -1.30 -8.18
C VAL A 129 -12.92 -1.34 -9.65
N MET A 130 -13.22 -2.44 -10.34
CA MET A 130 -12.84 -2.64 -11.73
C MET A 130 -13.61 -1.70 -12.68
N ASN A 131 -14.91 -1.54 -12.45
CA ASN A 131 -15.75 -0.62 -13.25
C ASN A 131 -15.29 0.83 -13.08
N LEU A 132 -15.02 1.25 -11.84
CA LEU A 132 -14.46 2.58 -11.56
C LEU A 132 -13.10 2.79 -12.25
N ALA A 133 -12.23 1.78 -12.23
CA ALA A 133 -10.93 1.86 -12.89
C ALA A 133 -11.05 2.00 -14.42
N ILE A 134 -11.97 1.28 -15.04
CA ILE A 134 -12.26 1.38 -16.48
C ILE A 134 -12.81 2.78 -16.80
N GLU A 135 -13.77 3.27 -16.03
CA GLU A 135 -14.46 4.52 -16.30
C GLU A 135 -13.53 5.73 -16.13
N TYR A 136 -12.78 5.80 -15.03
CA TYR A 136 -11.97 6.98 -14.69
C TYR A 136 -10.57 6.98 -15.31
N TYR A 137 -10.02 5.81 -15.64
CA TYR A 137 -8.65 5.69 -16.14
C TYR A 137 -8.55 5.04 -17.53
N ASP A 138 -9.68 4.87 -18.23
CA ASP A 138 -9.78 4.29 -19.60
C ASP A 138 -8.96 2.99 -19.73
N LEU A 139 -9.09 2.09 -18.76
CA LEU A 139 -8.37 0.82 -18.79
C LEU A 139 -9.02 -0.12 -19.80
N LYS A 140 -8.48 -0.16 -21.01
CA LYS A 140 -9.03 -0.96 -22.14
C LYS A 140 -8.88 -2.46 -21.97
N GLU A 141 -7.84 -2.88 -21.24
CA GLU A 141 -7.54 -4.30 -21.04
C GLU A 141 -6.98 -4.60 -19.67
N PHE A 142 -7.62 -5.52 -18.93
CA PHE A 142 -7.04 -6.15 -17.77
C PHE A 142 -6.15 -7.32 -18.18
N ASN A 143 -4.88 -7.06 -18.38
CA ASN A 143 -3.88 -8.10 -18.58
C ASN A 143 -3.67 -8.94 -17.31
N GLN A 144 -2.68 -9.81 -17.29
CA GLN A 144 -2.36 -10.65 -16.13
C GLN A 144 -1.64 -9.91 -14.98
N LYS A 145 -1.45 -8.58 -15.11
CA LYS A 145 -0.77 -7.75 -14.15
C LYS A 145 -1.70 -7.32 -13.01
N GLU A 146 -1.13 -6.92 -11.90
CA GLU A 146 -1.87 -6.28 -10.82
C GLU A 146 -2.45 -4.95 -11.28
N LEU A 147 -3.62 -4.58 -10.74
CA LEU A 147 -4.32 -3.34 -11.10
C LEU A 147 -3.43 -2.10 -10.93
N TYR A 148 -2.68 -2.02 -9.83
CA TYR A 148 -1.77 -0.90 -9.58
C TYR A 148 -0.64 -0.79 -10.62
N THR A 149 -0.19 -1.91 -11.20
CA THR A 149 0.81 -1.89 -12.29
C THR A 149 0.20 -1.41 -13.60
N GLU A 150 -1.04 -1.81 -13.89
CA GLU A 150 -1.77 -1.36 -15.08
C GLU A 150 -2.09 0.12 -15.02
N LEU A 151 -2.55 0.62 -13.87
CA LEU A 151 -2.77 2.04 -13.63
C LEU A 151 -1.49 2.86 -13.85
N ARG A 152 -0.36 2.42 -13.31
CA ARG A 152 0.92 3.09 -13.54
C ARG A 152 1.27 3.20 -15.02
N MET A 153 1.10 2.12 -15.77
CA MET A 153 1.42 2.11 -17.21
C MET A 153 0.46 2.97 -18.05
N SER A 154 -0.77 3.14 -17.60
CA SER A 154 -1.79 3.94 -18.28
C SER A 154 -1.69 5.43 -17.96
N LEU A 155 -1.35 5.78 -16.72
CA LEU A 155 -1.43 7.15 -16.23
C LEU A 155 -0.19 7.98 -16.52
N LEU A 156 0.98 7.35 -16.68
CA LEU A 156 2.22 8.10 -16.78
C LEU A 156 3.19 7.50 -17.80
N PRO A 157 3.86 8.36 -18.59
CA PRO A 157 4.95 7.94 -19.45
C PRO A 157 6.10 7.34 -18.62
N GLU A 158 6.90 6.50 -19.25
CA GLU A 158 8.09 5.93 -18.61
C GLU A 158 9.12 7.04 -18.35
N ASP A 159 9.73 7.01 -17.15
CA ASP A 159 10.83 7.91 -16.78
C ASP A 159 12.09 7.52 -17.56
N ARG A 160 12.53 8.31 -18.55
CA ARG A 160 13.55 7.85 -19.52
C ARG A 160 14.89 8.56 -19.45
N ASN A 161 15.00 9.71 -18.79
CA ASN A 161 16.19 10.58 -18.94
C ASN A 161 16.92 10.87 -17.63
N ILE A 162 16.96 9.91 -16.72
CA ILE A 162 17.67 10.08 -15.45
C ILE A 162 19.08 9.51 -15.58
N SER A 163 20.11 10.27 -15.16
CA SER A 163 21.48 9.79 -15.15
C SER A 163 21.66 8.60 -14.20
N ILE A 164 22.65 7.75 -14.48
CA ILE A 164 22.94 6.57 -13.64
C ILE A 164 23.24 6.95 -12.17
N HIS A 165 23.81 8.12 -11.93
CA HIS A 165 24.14 8.62 -10.58
C HIS A 165 22.88 9.02 -9.82
N VAL A 166 21.93 9.69 -10.49
CA VAL A 166 20.64 10.05 -9.94
C VAL A 166 19.80 8.78 -9.67
N ASP A 167 19.78 7.82 -10.62
CA ASP A 167 19.11 6.54 -10.43
C ASP A 167 19.64 5.78 -9.20
N GLU A 168 20.96 5.76 -9.00
CA GLU A 168 21.56 5.16 -7.81
C GLU A 168 21.15 5.90 -6.53
N ALA A 169 21.16 7.22 -6.52
CA ALA A 169 20.73 8.03 -5.38
C ALA A 169 19.25 7.79 -5.04
N LEU A 170 18.37 7.77 -6.06
CA LEU A 170 16.95 7.47 -5.89
C LEU A 170 16.72 6.03 -5.40
N THR A 171 17.44 5.06 -5.97
CA THR A 171 17.35 3.65 -5.55
C THR A 171 17.76 3.47 -4.09
N ARG A 172 18.78 4.21 -3.62
CA ARG A 172 19.21 4.18 -2.22
C ARG A 172 18.28 4.97 -1.29
N SER A 173 17.56 5.96 -1.79
CA SER A 173 16.57 6.71 -1.01
C SER A 173 15.24 5.98 -0.85
N TYR A 174 14.89 5.10 -1.80
CA TYR A 174 13.62 4.43 -1.83
C TYR A 174 13.49 3.37 -0.73
N GLN A 175 12.40 3.41 0.00
CA GLN A 175 11.99 2.36 0.95
C GLN A 175 10.55 1.94 0.68
N ASP A 176 10.32 0.64 0.69
CA ASP A 176 8.98 0.06 0.66
C ASP A 176 8.35 0.05 2.07
N LEU A 177 7.94 -1.11 2.54
CA LEU A 177 7.45 -1.32 3.89
C LEU A 177 8.62 -1.25 4.88
N ILE A 178 8.44 -0.50 5.96
CA ILE A 178 9.42 -0.45 7.05
C ILE A 178 9.11 -1.56 8.04
N ILE A 179 10.07 -2.47 8.20
CA ILE A 179 10.00 -3.55 9.18
C ILE A 179 10.87 -3.15 10.36
N CYS A 180 10.24 -2.86 11.50
CA CYS A 180 10.92 -2.40 12.70
C CYS A 180 11.61 -3.55 13.45
N GLN A 181 10.97 -4.71 13.45
CA GLN A 181 11.52 -5.92 14.05
C GLN A 181 10.85 -7.16 13.45
N LYS A 182 11.56 -8.31 13.50
CA LYS A 182 10.95 -9.60 13.20
C LYS A 182 10.20 -10.06 14.44
N PRO A 183 8.87 -10.01 14.42
CA PRO A 183 8.10 -10.37 15.59
C PRO A 183 8.12 -11.88 15.81
N VAL A 184 8.28 -12.29 17.05
CA VAL A 184 8.01 -13.64 17.49
C VAL A 184 6.57 -13.67 17.99
N LEU A 185 5.72 -14.47 17.36
CA LEU A 185 4.34 -14.63 17.81
C LEU A 185 4.36 -15.29 19.21
N LYS A 186 3.85 -14.58 20.19
CA LYS A 186 3.69 -15.05 21.57
C LYS A 186 2.29 -15.63 21.75
N GLU A 187 2.12 -16.48 22.74
CA GLU A 187 0.81 -16.96 23.14
C GLU A 187 -0.11 -15.77 23.50
N ASN A 188 -1.38 -15.84 23.15
CA ASN A 188 -2.38 -14.76 23.32
C ASN A 188 -2.07 -13.44 22.59
N HIS A 189 -1.20 -13.47 21.60
CA HIS A 189 -0.90 -12.32 20.75
C HIS A 189 -1.33 -12.58 19.31
N GLN A 190 -1.71 -11.51 18.62
CA GLN A 190 -2.05 -11.55 17.19
C GLN A 190 -1.47 -10.34 16.46
N PHE A 191 -1.15 -10.53 15.15
CA PHE A 191 -0.82 -9.39 14.30
C PHE A 191 -2.08 -8.66 13.88
N VAL A 192 -2.07 -7.35 14.10
CA VAL A 192 -3.16 -6.46 13.69
C VAL A 192 -2.57 -5.36 12.83
N THR A 193 -3.09 -5.22 11.61
CA THR A 193 -2.77 -4.10 10.73
C THR A 193 -3.91 -3.09 10.82
N LEU A 194 -3.58 -1.94 11.36
CA LEU A 194 -4.44 -0.76 11.38
C LEU A 194 -4.15 0.07 10.14
N ARG A 195 -5.18 0.65 9.51
CA ARG A 195 -5.00 1.42 8.28
C ARG A 195 -5.58 2.82 8.40
N ARG A 196 -4.94 3.78 7.79
CA ARG A 196 -5.53 5.08 7.53
C ARG A 196 -6.71 4.91 6.56
N PRO A 197 -7.74 5.78 6.61
CA PRO A 197 -8.82 5.76 5.62
C PRO A 197 -8.22 5.86 4.21
N ARG A 198 -8.37 4.80 3.39
CA ARG A 198 -7.64 4.61 2.13
C ARG A 198 -7.75 5.78 1.17
N TYR A 199 -8.97 6.28 0.96
CA TYR A 199 -9.20 7.40 0.04
C TYR A 199 -8.47 8.66 0.49
N PHE A 200 -8.63 9.07 1.73
CA PHE A 200 -8.00 10.28 2.27
C PHE A 200 -6.49 10.14 2.36
N HIS A 201 -5.98 8.95 2.69
CA HIS A 201 -4.56 8.68 2.69
C HIS A 201 -3.97 8.82 1.28
N ALA A 202 -4.59 8.18 0.27
CA ALA A 202 -4.17 8.29 -1.12
C ALA A 202 -4.23 9.74 -1.62
N LYS A 203 -5.30 10.46 -1.31
CA LYS A 203 -5.44 11.88 -1.64
C LYS A 203 -4.30 12.70 -1.06
N SER A 204 -4.04 12.58 0.24
CA SER A 204 -2.96 13.31 0.90
C SER A 204 -1.58 12.99 0.33
N ILE A 205 -1.33 11.75 -0.11
CA ILE A 205 -0.08 11.38 -0.78
C ILE A 205 0.01 12.06 -2.15
N LEU A 206 -1.05 12.06 -2.94
CA LEU A 206 -1.05 12.61 -4.31
C LEU A 206 -1.10 14.13 -4.36
N GLU A 207 -1.48 14.79 -3.25
CA GLU A 207 -1.31 16.24 -3.06
C GLU A 207 0.16 16.63 -2.85
N THR A 208 1.06 15.67 -2.59
CA THR A 208 2.48 15.94 -2.43
C THR A 208 3.09 16.35 -3.77
N SER A 209 3.69 17.53 -3.83
CA SER A 209 4.46 17.95 -5.00
C SER A 209 5.67 17.04 -5.19
N ILE A 210 5.86 16.57 -6.40
CA ILE A 210 6.92 15.62 -6.77
C ILE A 210 7.87 16.27 -7.80
N PRO A 211 9.12 15.78 -7.95
CA PRO A 211 10.02 16.24 -8.99
C PRO A 211 9.46 15.99 -10.39
N TYR A 212 9.82 16.83 -11.36
CA TYR A 212 9.66 16.46 -12.77
C TYR A 212 10.45 15.19 -13.05
N TRP A 213 9.83 14.21 -13.74
CA TRP A 213 10.46 12.91 -14.04
C TRP A 213 11.39 12.92 -15.24
N ASP A 214 11.27 13.91 -16.12
CA ASP A 214 12.01 14.05 -17.38
C ASP A 214 13.12 15.10 -17.31
N SER A 215 13.44 15.62 -16.13
CA SER A 215 14.39 16.69 -15.97
C SER A 215 15.82 16.20 -15.77
N GLU A 216 16.78 17.00 -16.24
CA GLU A 216 18.15 16.91 -15.79
C GLU A 216 18.25 17.31 -14.32
N TRP A 217 19.17 16.71 -13.60
CA TRP A 217 19.43 16.95 -12.21
C TRP A 217 20.79 17.59 -12.03
N ASP A 218 20.84 18.74 -11.37
CA ASP A 218 22.07 19.43 -11.04
C ASP A 218 22.74 18.75 -9.84
N PHE A 219 24.02 18.43 -9.94
CA PHE A 219 24.79 17.87 -8.83
C PHE A 219 25.42 19.00 -8.01
N LEU A 220 25.25 18.95 -6.70
CA LEU A 220 25.96 19.78 -5.73
C LEU A 220 26.87 18.89 -4.90
N GLY A 221 28.18 19.09 -5.07
CA GLY A 221 29.22 18.42 -4.30
C GLY A 221 29.50 19.12 -2.97
N PRO A 222 30.47 18.62 -2.18
CA PRO A 222 30.84 19.22 -0.90
C PRO A 222 31.28 20.68 -1.03
N ASP A 223 31.94 21.05 -2.14
CA ASP A 223 32.47 22.41 -2.40
C ASP A 223 31.38 23.41 -2.81
N ASP A 224 30.24 22.91 -3.31
CA ASP A 224 29.08 23.73 -3.68
C ASP A 224 28.14 24.00 -2.49
N LEU A 225 28.36 23.30 -1.39
CA LEU A 225 27.55 23.41 -0.17
C LEU A 225 28.21 24.33 0.85
N PRO A 226 27.42 24.97 1.74
CA PRO A 226 27.96 25.74 2.84
C PRO A 226 28.98 24.95 3.67
N VAL A 227 30.07 25.62 4.08
CA VAL A 227 31.10 25.02 4.92
C VAL A 227 30.50 24.51 6.24
N ASN A 228 29.63 25.30 6.84
CA ASN A 228 28.93 24.90 8.05
C ASN A 228 27.80 23.89 7.72
N HIS A 229 27.95 22.68 8.22
CA HIS A 229 26.98 21.61 7.98
C HIS A 229 25.53 21.91 8.42
N LYS A 230 25.39 22.76 9.46
CA LYS A 230 24.05 23.14 9.96
C LYS A 230 23.28 24.00 8.96
N ASP A 231 23.96 24.72 8.10
CA ASP A 231 23.33 25.62 7.14
C ASP A 231 22.97 24.93 5.81
N ARG A 232 23.47 23.71 5.58
CA ARG A 232 23.31 22.98 4.30
C ARG A 232 21.86 22.64 3.98
N ILE A 233 21.07 22.24 4.98
CA ILE A 233 19.65 21.92 4.77
C ILE A 233 18.89 23.21 4.40
N ALA A 234 19.12 24.31 5.12
CA ALA A 234 18.50 25.60 4.83
C ALA A 234 18.92 26.12 3.44
N PHE A 235 20.18 25.94 3.06
CA PHE A 235 20.68 26.29 1.72
C PHE A 235 19.98 25.50 0.62
N LEU A 236 19.82 24.17 0.77
CA LEU A 236 19.12 23.34 -0.19
C LEU A 236 17.64 23.71 -0.31
N MET A 237 17.00 24.04 0.81
CA MET A 237 15.61 24.49 0.83
C MET A 237 15.41 25.84 0.13
N ALA A 238 16.39 26.75 0.26
CA ALA A 238 16.37 28.07 -0.39
C ALA A 238 16.49 27.98 -1.92
N GLN A 239 16.88 26.81 -2.50
CA GLN A 239 16.88 26.62 -3.95
C GLN A 239 15.47 26.47 -4.53
N GLU A 240 14.45 26.26 -3.70
CA GLU A 240 13.05 26.04 -4.12
C GLU A 240 12.88 24.93 -5.17
N LYS A 241 13.80 23.98 -5.18
CA LYS A 241 13.83 22.83 -6.09
C LYS A 241 13.72 21.51 -5.30
N PRO A 242 13.09 20.47 -5.87
CA PRO A 242 13.12 19.14 -5.25
C PRO A 242 14.55 18.58 -5.33
N PHE A 243 14.96 17.88 -4.27
CA PHE A 243 16.30 17.30 -4.22
C PHE A 243 16.33 15.93 -3.52
N VAL A 244 17.33 15.15 -3.85
CA VAL A 244 17.74 13.95 -3.10
C VAL A 244 19.14 14.23 -2.53
N ALA A 245 19.33 14.01 -1.23
CA ALA A 245 20.55 14.36 -0.53
C ALA A 245 21.28 13.12 0.01
N LYS A 246 22.60 13.14 -0.10
CA LYS A 246 23.46 12.18 0.60
C LYS A 246 23.70 12.68 2.02
N VAL A 247 23.41 11.84 2.99
CA VAL A 247 23.39 12.24 4.40
C VAL A 247 24.17 11.29 5.31
N ASN A 248 24.69 11.86 6.39
CA ASN A 248 25.17 11.13 7.57
C ASN A 248 24.35 11.58 8.77
N ILE A 249 23.85 10.62 9.55
CA ILE A 249 23.22 10.88 10.83
C ILE A 249 24.34 10.96 11.87
N LEU A 250 24.53 12.16 12.41
CA LEU A 250 25.58 12.41 13.42
C LEU A 250 25.10 12.00 14.80
N GLU A 251 23.87 12.35 15.13
CA GLU A 251 23.28 12.09 16.43
C GLU A 251 21.77 12.14 16.35
N TYR A 252 21.10 11.23 17.06
CA TYR A 252 19.67 11.32 17.30
C TYR A 252 19.42 12.29 18.45
N GLN A 253 18.72 13.39 18.19
CA GLN A 253 18.27 14.31 19.23
C GLN A 253 17.10 13.68 19.99
N TYR A 254 17.42 13.08 21.13
CA TYR A 254 16.39 12.65 22.07
C TYR A 254 16.05 13.81 22.99
N GLN A 255 14.87 14.35 22.87
CA GLN A 255 14.27 14.98 24.03
C GLN A 255 13.96 13.86 25.01
N ASP A 256 14.31 13.99 26.27
CA ASP A 256 14.38 13.01 27.35
C ASP A 256 13.18 12.04 27.57
N LYS A 257 12.21 12.00 26.68
CA LYS A 257 10.99 11.21 26.74
C LYS A 257 10.71 10.35 25.51
N ILE A 258 11.59 10.35 24.51
CA ILE A 258 11.38 9.54 23.32
C ILE A 258 12.01 8.18 23.54
N ASN A 259 11.16 7.19 23.71
CA ASN A 259 11.48 5.81 23.97
C ASN A 259 12.47 5.24 22.93
N LEU A 260 13.36 4.33 23.33
CA LEU A 260 14.30 3.59 22.46
C LEU A 260 13.64 2.95 21.24
N ASP A 261 12.35 2.66 21.32
CA ASP A 261 11.57 2.14 20.20
C ASP A 261 11.44 3.12 19.04
N ILE A 262 11.42 4.42 19.30
CA ILE A 262 11.35 5.44 18.25
C ILE A 262 12.63 5.46 17.40
N LYS A 263 13.79 5.20 18.01
CA LYS A 263 15.04 5.05 17.26
C LYS A 263 14.92 3.95 16.19
N ARG A 264 14.35 2.80 16.54
CA ARG A 264 14.13 1.69 15.59
C ARG A 264 13.16 2.05 14.49
N LEU A 265 12.11 2.83 14.81
CA LEU A 265 11.13 3.27 13.83
C LEU A 265 11.73 4.26 12.82
N MET A 266 12.71 5.06 13.24
CA MET A 266 13.29 6.15 12.45
C MET A 266 14.61 5.77 11.76
N ASP A 267 15.13 4.58 11.98
CA ASP A 267 16.39 4.15 11.35
C ASP A 267 16.27 4.26 9.82
N LEU A 268 17.34 4.77 9.19
CA LEU A 268 17.43 4.84 7.73
C LEU A 268 17.35 3.46 7.08
N GLY A 269 17.70 2.44 7.85
CA GLY A 269 17.67 1.05 7.40
C GLY A 269 18.68 0.75 6.30
N VAL A 270 18.44 -0.31 5.56
CA VAL A 270 19.29 -0.78 4.45
C VAL A 270 18.55 -0.67 3.13
N ALA A 271 19.19 -0.12 2.12
CA ALA A 271 18.69 -0.13 0.76
C ALA A 271 19.02 -1.46 0.08
N LEU A 272 18.13 -1.94 -0.80
CA LEU A 272 18.41 -3.07 -1.67
C LEU A 272 19.43 -2.64 -2.74
N GLY A 273 20.62 -3.20 -2.70
CA GLY A 273 21.61 -3.02 -3.73
C GLY A 273 21.44 -3.97 -4.92
N GLU A 274 22.27 -3.81 -5.94
CA GLU A 274 22.32 -4.73 -7.09
C GLU A 274 22.61 -6.17 -6.64
N GLY A 275 21.90 -7.15 -7.24
CA GLY A 275 22.05 -8.56 -6.92
C GLY A 275 21.52 -8.98 -5.55
N GLY A 276 20.62 -8.19 -4.93
CA GLY A 276 20.01 -8.52 -3.65
C GLY A 276 20.92 -8.30 -2.44
N LYS A 277 22.09 -7.70 -2.62
CA LYS A 277 22.96 -7.32 -1.51
C LYS A 277 22.43 -6.07 -0.83
N SER A 278 22.33 -6.08 0.49
CA SER A 278 22.00 -4.89 1.26
C SER A 278 23.13 -3.87 1.22
N LYS A 279 22.81 -2.61 0.93
CA LYS A 279 23.74 -1.48 1.02
C LYS A 279 23.25 -0.51 2.10
N GLU A 280 24.18 0.16 2.75
CA GLU A 280 23.84 1.22 3.68
C GLU A 280 23.03 2.30 2.95
N ARG A 281 21.93 2.72 3.56
CA ARG A 281 21.06 3.73 3.03
C ARG A 281 21.54 5.10 3.49
N ASN A 282 22.21 5.80 2.61
CA ASN A 282 22.78 7.13 2.87
C ASN A 282 22.24 8.23 1.96
N TRP A 283 21.23 7.94 1.15
CA TRP A 283 20.50 8.92 0.35
C TRP A 283 19.06 9.03 0.85
N VAL A 284 18.55 10.24 0.93
CA VAL A 284 17.17 10.54 1.34
C VAL A 284 16.55 11.57 0.43
N SER A 285 15.26 11.42 0.14
CA SER A 285 14.50 12.44 -0.57
C SER A 285 14.25 13.66 0.31
N GLN A 286 14.03 14.82 -0.30
CA GLN A 286 13.76 16.07 0.41
C GLN A 286 12.65 15.93 1.48
N PRO A 287 11.47 15.35 1.23
CA PRO A 287 10.46 15.21 2.27
C PRO A 287 10.96 14.41 3.48
N GLU A 288 11.76 13.36 3.20
CA GLU A 288 12.34 12.54 4.25
C GLU A 288 13.39 13.30 5.06
N LEU A 289 14.28 14.04 4.39
CA LEU A 289 15.28 14.86 5.05
C LEU A 289 14.65 15.86 6.02
N LEU A 290 13.61 16.57 5.56
CA LEU A 290 12.90 17.55 6.37
C LEU A 290 12.21 16.92 7.59
N TYR A 291 11.71 15.71 7.45
CA TYR A 291 11.10 15.02 8.57
C TYR A 291 12.17 14.55 9.57
N LEU A 292 13.22 13.87 9.09
CA LEU A 292 14.30 13.36 9.92
C LEU A 292 15.04 14.47 10.67
N SER A 293 15.24 15.63 10.05
CA SER A 293 15.91 16.78 10.65
C SER A 293 15.24 17.32 11.92
N LYS A 294 13.96 16.97 12.15
CA LYS A 294 13.24 17.32 13.39
C LYS A 294 13.67 16.47 14.59
N PHE A 295 14.25 15.31 14.34
CA PHE A 295 14.56 14.31 15.39
C PHE A 295 16.01 13.88 15.41
N THR A 296 16.79 14.27 14.39
CA THR A 296 18.18 13.82 14.24
C THR A 296 19.07 14.97 13.84
N ASN A 297 20.33 14.90 14.24
CA ASN A 297 21.37 15.79 13.76
C ASN A 297 21.95 15.21 12.47
N ILE A 298 21.69 15.83 11.34
CA ILE A 298 22.03 15.31 10.01
C ILE A 298 23.05 16.21 9.35
N SER A 299 24.13 15.63 8.84
CA SER A 299 25.06 16.28 7.92
C SER A 299 24.71 15.90 6.48
N VAL A 300 24.57 16.89 5.61
CA VAL A 300 24.42 16.69 4.16
C VAL A 300 25.80 16.74 3.52
N GLU A 301 26.15 15.72 2.72
CA GLU A 301 27.44 15.63 2.02
C GLU A 301 27.36 16.06 0.56
N ALA A 302 26.25 15.78 -0.10
CA ALA A 302 26.01 16.09 -1.51
C ALA A 302 24.51 16.08 -1.79
N ALA A 303 24.08 16.64 -2.92
CA ALA A 303 22.70 16.58 -3.36
C ALA A 303 22.58 16.55 -4.89
N PHE A 304 21.49 15.99 -5.38
CA PHE A 304 21.00 16.18 -6.73
C PHE A 304 19.71 16.98 -6.68
N LEU A 305 19.64 18.07 -7.44
CA LEU A 305 18.49 18.97 -7.53
C LEU A 305 17.77 18.79 -8.86
N ALA A 306 16.49 18.50 -8.85
CA ALA A 306 15.67 18.51 -10.06
C ALA A 306 15.30 19.94 -10.47
N LYS A 307 14.88 20.13 -11.73
CA LYS A 307 14.56 21.46 -12.26
C LYS A 307 13.32 22.09 -11.61
N GLY A 308 12.38 21.30 -11.10
CA GLY A 308 11.16 21.83 -10.49
C GLY A 308 10.19 20.76 -10.04
N TYR A 309 9.03 21.22 -9.60
CA TYR A 309 7.96 20.39 -9.06
C TYR A 309 6.80 20.25 -10.03
N GLN A 310 6.07 19.15 -9.90
CA GLN A 310 4.77 18.92 -10.53
C GLN A 310 3.78 18.33 -9.53
N SER A 311 2.50 18.50 -9.79
CA SER A 311 1.41 17.97 -8.97
C SER A 311 0.79 16.73 -9.62
N LEU A 312 0.41 15.77 -8.78
CA LEU A 312 -0.39 14.60 -9.16
C LEU A 312 -1.83 14.68 -8.65
N GLU A 313 -2.23 15.82 -8.11
CA GLU A 313 -3.54 16.01 -7.48
C GLU A 313 -4.72 15.59 -8.37
N LYS A 314 -4.61 15.89 -9.68
CA LYS A 314 -5.61 15.50 -10.68
C LYS A 314 -5.74 14.00 -10.90
N MET A 315 -4.81 13.19 -10.38
CA MET A 315 -4.86 11.73 -10.51
C MET A 315 -5.91 11.09 -9.58
N ILE A 316 -6.46 11.84 -8.63
CA ILE A 316 -7.57 11.42 -7.76
C ILE A 316 -8.76 12.38 -7.92
N GLU A 317 -9.46 12.27 -9.01
CA GLU A 317 -10.79 12.88 -9.19
C GLU A 317 -11.91 11.83 -9.01
N LEU A 318 -11.66 10.82 -8.18
CA LEU A 318 -12.66 9.79 -7.90
C LEU A 318 -13.83 10.38 -7.10
N PRO A 319 -15.08 10.04 -7.45
CA PRO A 319 -16.24 10.55 -6.74
C PRO A 319 -16.24 10.01 -5.31
N TYR A 320 -16.11 10.88 -4.34
CA TYR A 320 -16.31 10.55 -2.95
C TYR A 320 -17.73 10.90 -2.55
N LEU A 321 -18.56 9.90 -2.36
CA LEU A 321 -19.98 10.04 -2.05
C LEU A 321 -20.33 9.91 -0.55
N GLY A 322 -19.37 10.17 0.31
CA GLY A 322 -19.58 10.03 1.74
C GLY A 322 -19.53 8.57 2.24
N GLU A 323 -20.12 8.30 3.40
CA GLU A 323 -20.01 7.02 4.11
C GLU A 323 -20.98 5.91 3.63
N LEU A 324 -21.26 5.81 2.35
CA LEU A 324 -21.99 4.67 1.79
C LEU A 324 -21.05 3.45 1.78
N SER A 325 -21.27 2.54 2.74
CA SER A 325 -20.33 1.51 3.19
C SER A 325 -19.54 0.77 2.10
N ASP A 326 -20.19 0.12 1.16
CA ASP A 326 -19.51 -0.73 0.17
C ASP A 326 -18.92 0.05 -0.99
N PHE A 327 -19.55 1.17 -1.38
CA PHE A 327 -19.06 2.02 -2.43
C PHE A 327 -17.82 2.79 -1.99
N SER A 328 -17.83 3.40 -0.82
CA SER A 328 -16.67 4.13 -0.29
C SER A 328 -15.48 3.20 -0.06
N TYR A 329 -15.72 1.94 0.32
CA TYR A 329 -14.67 0.94 0.44
C TYR A 329 -14.04 0.64 -0.93
N SER A 330 -14.84 0.46 -1.99
CA SER A 330 -14.37 0.24 -3.36
C SER A 330 -13.58 1.43 -3.91
N VAL A 331 -14.07 2.65 -3.70
CA VAL A 331 -13.35 3.88 -4.07
C VAL A 331 -12.01 3.98 -3.33
N GLY A 332 -12.00 3.65 -2.04
CA GLY A 332 -10.78 3.62 -1.23
C GLY A 332 -9.77 2.61 -1.75
N LEU A 333 -10.20 1.40 -2.14
CA LEU A 333 -9.32 0.38 -2.73
C LEU A 333 -8.74 0.86 -4.06
N LEU A 334 -9.54 1.47 -4.92
CA LEU A 334 -9.04 2.01 -6.19
C LEU A 334 -8.03 3.14 -5.96
N ALA A 335 -8.33 4.09 -5.07
CA ALA A 335 -7.43 5.17 -4.71
C ALA A 335 -6.08 4.64 -4.16
N GLU A 336 -6.13 3.61 -3.33
CA GLU A 336 -4.93 2.90 -2.86
C GLU A 336 -4.14 2.29 -4.01
N CYS A 337 -4.81 1.63 -4.97
CA CYS A 337 -4.15 1.07 -6.16
C CYS A 337 -3.52 2.15 -7.03
N VAL A 338 -4.14 3.33 -7.17
CA VAL A 338 -3.61 4.46 -7.95
C VAL A 338 -2.28 4.94 -7.35
N TRP A 339 -2.26 5.36 -6.10
CA TRP A 339 -1.03 5.89 -5.52
C TRP A 339 0.07 4.84 -5.41
N ILE A 340 -0.27 3.58 -5.09
CA ILE A 340 0.71 2.49 -5.05
C ILE A 340 1.27 2.22 -6.45
N GLY A 341 0.41 2.24 -7.48
CA GLY A 341 0.84 2.09 -8.87
C GLY A 341 1.87 3.15 -9.26
N LEU A 342 1.61 4.41 -8.89
CA LEU A 342 2.51 5.53 -9.13
C LEU A 342 3.81 5.44 -8.32
N ALA A 343 3.77 4.85 -7.13
CA ALA A 343 4.90 4.68 -6.23
C ALA A 343 5.67 3.35 -6.44
N THR A 344 5.25 2.49 -7.36
CA THR A 344 5.88 1.19 -7.58
C THR A 344 7.12 1.33 -8.47
N ARG A 345 8.15 0.54 -8.16
CA ARG A 345 9.34 0.40 -9.02
C ARG A 345 8.97 -0.14 -10.38
N SER A 346 9.60 0.37 -11.43
CA SER A 346 9.50 -0.21 -12.76
C SER A 346 10.63 -1.20 -13.03
N VAL A 347 10.31 -2.28 -13.73
CA VAL A 347 11.33 -3.20 -14.26
C VAL A 347 11.91 -2.58 -15.52
N ASN A 348 13.21 -2.48 -15.60
CA ASN A 348 13.88 -2.06 -16.84
C ASN A 348 13.52 -3.06 -17.97
N PRO A 349 12.85 -2.62 -19.03
CA PRO A 349 12.43 -3.51 -20.11
C PRO A 349 13.62 -4.15 -20.86
N GLN A 350 14.79 -3.54 -20.83
CA GLN A 350 15.98 -4.03 -21.54
C GLN A 350 16.73 -5.11 -20.77
N THR A 351 16.85 -4.96 -19.46
CA THR A 351 17.67 -5.89 -18.65
C THR A 351 16.85 -6.91 -17.88
N ARG A 352 15.53 -6.71 -17.73
CA ARG A 352 14.58 -7.49 -16.91
C ARG A 352 15.01 -7.75 -15.46
N THR A 353 16.16 -7.26 -15.05
CA THR A 353 16.80 -7.53 -13.77
C THR A 353 16.97 -6.29 -12.89
N LYS A 354 17.02 -5.08 -13.47
CA LYS A 354 17.11 -3.83 -12.72
C LYS A 354 15.73 -3.23 -12.50
N THR A 355 15.35 -3.08 -11.25
CA THR A 355 14.20 -2.26 -10.88
C THR A 355 14.64 -0.80 -10.85
N LEU A 356 14.12 0.00 -11.76
CA LEU A 356 14.29 1.45 -11.74
C LEU A 356 13.36 2.06 -10.69
N VAL A 357 13.88 3.06 -9.98
CA VAL A 357 13.11 3.84 -9.01
C VAL A 357 12.93 5.23 -9.59
N SER A 358 11.68 5.60 -9.87
CA SER A 358 11.39 6.96 -10.34
C SER A 358 11.47 7.98 -9.22
N PRO A 359 11.78 9.26 -9.52
CA PRO A 359 11.70 10.36 -8.55
C PRO A 359 10.35 10.40 -7.86
N ARG A 360 9.28 10.26 -8.62
CA ARG A 360 7.91 10.15 -8.14
C ARG A 360 7.74 9.07 -7.08
N ALA A 361 8.22 7.86 -7.35
CA ALA A 361 8.12 6.76 -6.41
C ALA A 361 8.80 7.07 -5.08
N CYS A 362 9.97 7.71 -5.10
CA CYS A 362 10.67 8.14 -3.88
C CYS A 362 9.84 9.13 -3.06
N TRP A 363 9.25 10.15 -3.69
CA TRP A 363 8.47 11.18 -2.99
C TRP A 363 7.17 10.65 -2.42
N LEU A 364 6.41 9.88 -3.21
CA LEU A 364 5.15 9.29 -2.74
C LEU A 364 5.39 8.30 -1.58
N LYS A 365 6.47 7.51 -1.67
CA LYS A 365 6.85 6.60 -0.57
C LYS A 365 7.33 7.35 0.66
N ALA A 366 8.05 8.45 0.50
CA ALA A 366 8.43 9.28 1.64
C ALA A 366 7.20 9.87 2.32
N ALA A 367 6.23 10.39 1.57
CA ALA A 367 4.96 10.90 2.12
C ALA A 367 4.19 9.81 2.89
N ASP A 368 4.01 8.62 2.29
CA ASP A 368 3.40 7.48 2.95
C ASP A 368 4.13 7.10 4.25
N LYS A 369 5.47 7.03 4.19
CA LYS A 369 6.32 6.72 5.34
C LYS A 369 6.07 7.68 6.50
N PHE A 370 6.01 8.99 6.25
CA PHE A 370 5.84 9.97 7.33
C PHE A 370 4.46 9.93 7.96
N MET A 371 3.43 9.81 7.13
CA MET A 371 2.06 9.69 7.64
C MET A 371 1.90 8.46 8.53
N THR A 372 2.45 7.33 8.10
CA THR A 372 2.36 6.07 8.83
C THR A 372 3.33 6.02 10.03
N LEU A 373 4.53 6.60 9.91
CA LEU A 373 5.48 6.72 11.02
C LEU A 373 4.91 7.53 12.17
N THR A 374 4.24 8.66 11.89
CA THR A 374 3.59 9.47 12.93
C THR A 374 2.58 8.63 13.71
N SER A 375 1.74 7.87 13.02
CA SER A 375 0.79 6.95 13.66
C SER A 375 1.49 5.83 14.44
N ALA A 376 2.58 5.28 13.89
CA ALA A 376 3.38 4.25 14.54
C ALA A 376 4.04 4.75 15.84
N MET A 377 4.57 5.99 15.82
CA MET A 377 5.13 6.64 17.01
C MET A 377 4.08 6.83 18.12
N MET A 378 2.89 7.27 17.77
CA MET A 378 1.79 7.44 18.73
C MET A 378 1.38 6.10 19.35
N LEU A 379 1.25 5.04 18.53
CA LEU A 379 0.95 3.69 19.04
C LEU A 379 2.07 3.16 19.93
N SER A 380 3.35 3.33 19.53
CA SER A 380 4.49 2.93 20.34
C SER A 380 4.54 3.67 21.67
N SER A 381 4.26 4.99 21.68
CA SER A 381 4.18 5.79 22.90
C SER A 381 3.04 5.35 23.82
N ALA A 382 1.96 4.79 23.27
CA ALA A 382 0.88 4.16 24.03
C ALA A 382 1.21 2.72 24.47
N GLY A 383 2.45 2.27 24.24
CA GLY A 383 2.99 0.98 24.65
C GLY A 383 2.63 -0.20 23.74
N PHE A 384 2.13 0.03 22.52
CA PHE A 384 1.92 -1.05 21.55
C PHE A 384 3.23 -1.41 20.83
N GLU A 385 3.45 -2.70 20.63
CA GLU A 385 4.62 -3.23 19.93
C GLU A 385 4.41 -3.08 18.40
N VAL A 386 5.00 -2.02 17.81
CA VAL A 386 4.94 -1.78 16.37
C VAL A 386 5.94 -2.69 15.66
N THR A 387 5.47 -3.48 14.70
CA THR A 387 6.30 -4.42 13.92
C THR A 387 6.65 -3.90 12.54
N SER A 388 5.73 -3.16 11.91
CA SER A 388 5.97 -2.56 10.59
C SER A 388 5.03 -1.38 10.34
N TYR A 389 5.42 -0.50 9.41
CA TYR A 389 4.56 0.59 8.93
C TYR A 389 4.84 0.93 7.46
N GLY A 390 3.89 1.56 6.80
CA GLY A 390 3.90 1.90 5.38
C GLY A 390 2.66 1.39 4.66
N TYR A 391 2.48 1.79 3.42
CA TYR A 391 1.30 1.48 2.62
C TYR A 391 -0.03 1.86 3.32
N GLY A 392 -0.03 3.04 3.94
CA GLY A 392 -1.20 3.56 4.65
C GLY A 392 -1.53 2.82 5.94
N GLY A 393 -0.67 1.94 6.44
CA GLY A 393 -0.94 1.14 7.62
C GLY A 393 0.20 1.02 8.61
N VAL A 394 -0.15 0.57 9.81
CA VAL A 394 0.78 0.21 10.89
C VAL A 394 0.39 -1.17 11.39
N THR A 395 1.34 -2.08 11.44
CA THR A 395 1.13 -3.42 12.00
C THR A 395 1.73 -3.47 13.40
N ILE A 396 0.93 -3.95 14.34
CA ILE A 396 1.31 -4.16 15.74
C ILE A 396 1.17 -5.62 16.11
N LEU A 397 1.92 -6.04 17.13
CA LEU A 397 1.67 -7.27 17.86
C LEU A 397 0.75 -6.92 19.02
N LEU A 398 -0.50 -7.35 18.94
CA LEU A 398 -1.55 -7.05 19.93
C LEU A 398 -1.72 -8.22 20.90
N GLU A 399 -1.58 -7.95 22.17
CA GLU A 399 -2.04 -8.82 23.25
C GLU A 399 -3.56 -8.68 23.41
N GLU A 400 -4.29 -9.80 23.54
CA GLU A 400 -5.75 -9.80 23.56
C GLU A 400 -6.36 -8.94 24.67
N SER A 401 -5.72 -8.90 25.85
CA SER A 401 -6.08 -8.07 26.99
C SER A 401 -6.10 -6.56 26.67
N ARG A 402 -5.35 -6.11 25.66
CA ARG A 402 -5.18 -4.71 25.29
C ARG A 402 -6.10 -4.24 24.15
N LEU A 403 -7.02 -5.09 23.70
CA LEU A 403 -7.92 -4.76 22.58
C LEU A 403 -8.74 -3.50 22.84
N ASN A 404 -9.29 -3.34 24.04
CA ASN A 404 -10.09 -2.16 24.38
C ASN A 404 -9.26 -0.87 24.30
N ASN A 405 -8.06 -0.89 24.84
CA ASN A 405 -7.13 0.23 24.78
C ASN A 405 -6.78 0.59 23.31
N LEU A 406 -6.58 -0.43 22.45
CA LEU A 406 -6.35 -0.20 21.03
C LEU A 406 -7.52 0.50 20.34
N ILE A 407 -8.77 0.06 20.62
CA ILE A 407 -9.98 0.64 20.03
C ILE A 407 -10.15 2.11 20.42
N GLU A 408 -9.75 2.49 21.64
CA GLU A 408 -9.79 3.87 22.10
C GLU A 408 -8.68 4.74 21.50
N ILE A 409 -7.48 4.21 21.36
CA ILE A 409 -6.31 4.99 20.95
C ILE A 409 -6.19 5.12 19.42
N ALA A 410 -6.51 4.07 18.67
CA ALA A 410 -6.27 4.05 17.24
C ALA A 410 -6.90 5.23 16.47
N PRO A 411 -8.15 5.67 16.75
CA PRO A 411 -8.72 6.84 16.06
C PRO A 411 -7.91 8.12 16.26
N HIS A 412 -7.33 8.32 17.45
CA HIS A 412 -6.47 9.47 17.73
C HIS A 412 -5.15 9.47 16.96
N THR A 413 -4.74 8.31 16.47
CA THR A 413 -3.54 8.17 15.61
C THR A 413 -3.87 8.32 14.12
N GLY A 414 -5.14 8.56 13.78
CA GLY A 414 -5.63 8.61 12.39
C GLY A 414 -5.74 7.24 11.72
N LEU A 415 -5.79 6.17 12.51
CA LEU A 415 -5.93 4.79 12.02
C LEU A 415 -7.32 4.24 12.35
N CYS A 416 -7.83 3.40 11.44
CA CYS A 416 -9.06 2.66 11.65
C CYS A 416 -8.75 1.27 12.21
N VAL A 417 -9.55 0.85 13.19
CA VAL A 417 -9.54 -0.52 13.71
C VAL A 417 -10.39 -1.39 12.79
N PRO A 418 -9.92 -2.56 12.36
CA PRO A 418 -10.73 -3.50 11.59
C PRO A 418 -12.03 -3.87 12.29
N THR A 419 -13.14 -3.91 11.54
CA THR A 419 -14.49 -4.10 12.10
C THR A 419 -14.62 -5.40 12.88
N ASN A 420 -13.96 -6.47 12.44
CA ASN A 420 -13.97 -7.75 13.15
C ASN A 420 -13.42 -7.68 14.60
N LEU A 421 -12.51 -6.75 14.88
CA LEU A 421 -11.97 -6.55 16.24
C LEU A 421 -12.95 -5.75 17.11
N ILE A 422 -13.65 -4.78 16.50
CA ILE A 422 -14.70 -4.01 17.20
C ILE A 422 -15.87 -4.95 17.59
N GLU A 423 -16.24 -5.86 16.69
CA GLU A 423 -17.30 -6.86 16.94
C GLU A 423 -16.91 -7.87 18.02
N LYS A 424 -15.64 -8.33 18.06
CA LYS A 424 -15.14 -9.17 19.16
C LYS A 424 -15.35 -8.54 20.53
N ARG A 425 -15.13 -7.23 20.66
CA ARG A 425 -15.40 -6.49 21.90
C ARG A 425 -16.86 -6.64 22.35
N ASN A 426 -17.80 -6.50 21.44
CA ASN A 426 -19.23 -6.53 21.75
C ASN A 426 -19.72 -7.91 22.23
N VAL A 427 -19.07 -8.99 21.80
CA VAL A 427 -19.39 -10.37 22.22
C VAL A 427 -18.86 -10.68 23.64
N ILE A 428 -17.77 -10.06 24.06
CA ILE A 428 -17.18 -10.29 25.40
C ILE A 428 -18.01 -9.61 26.51
N PHE A 429 -18.81 -8.60 26.17
CA PHE A 429 -19.62 -7.82 27.12
C PHE A 429 -21.13 -8.11 27.07
N THR A 430 -21.57 -9.06 26.26
CA THR A 430 -22.92 -9.65 26.28
C THR A 430 -22.93 -11.02 26.91
#